data_a74abb5e5f4569a03fcef4fed8126c0f
#
_entry.id   a74abb5e5f4569a03fcef4fed8126c0f
#
_cell.length_a   1.000
_cell.length_b   1.000
_cell.length_c   1.000
_cell.angle_alpha   90.00
_cell.angle_beta   90.00
_cell.angle_gamma   90.00
#
_symmetry.space_group_name_H-M   'P 1'
#
loop_
_entity.id
_entity.type
_entity.pdbx_description
1 polymer ?
#
loop_
_entity_poly.entity_id
_entity_poly.type
_entity_poly.pdbx_seq_one_letter_code
_entity_poly.pdbx_strand_id
1 'polypeptide(L)'
;MGKRNLLAEYKRRPGSLILRILVYLAAALTLVCIAFILIYILAKGIPNLTPDLFKLEYTSDNCSMLPALVNTLFMTLLSLLIAGPIGIFAAIYLVEYAKSGNKLVGIVRITAETLTGIPSIVYGLFGMILFMTKLGWGLSLLSGAFTLAIMVLPVIMRTTEEALLAVPKSYREGSFGLGAGKLRTVFKAVSYTHLTLPTNSLV
;
A
#
# COMPACT_ATOMS: atom_id res chain seq x y z
N MET A 1 -3.20 -38.62 -17.42
CA MET A 1 -3.24 -38.14 -16.02
C MET A 1 -4.48 -38.69 -15.36
N GLY A 2 -4.34 -39.75 -14.55
CA GLY A 2 -5.46 -40.49 -13.95
C GLY A 2 -6.21 -39.62 -12.92
N LYS A 3 -7.53 -39.61 -13.00
CA LYS A 3 -8.41 -39.08 -11.96
C LYS A 3 -8.11 -39.86 -10.65
N ARG A 4 -7.28 -39.32 -9.78
CA ARG A 4 -7.09 -39.85 -8.43
C ARG A 4 -8.48 -39.93 -7.78
N ASN A 5 -8.89 -41.12 -7.37
CA ASN A 5 -10.13 -41.32 -6.63
C ASN A 5 -10.01 -40.67 -5.25
N LEU A 6 -10.24 -39.37 -5.20
CA LEU A 6 -10.15 -38.54 -4.00
C LEU A 6 -11.00 -39.14 -2.86
N LEU A 7 -12.14 -39.77 -3.19
CA LEU A 7 -13.02 -40.40 -2.22
C LEU A 7 -12.41 -41.62 -1.49
N ALA A 8 -11.52 -42.37 -2.14
CA ALA A 8 -10.87 -43.53 -1.52
C ALA A 8 -9.74 -43.10 -0.55
N GLU A 9 -9.10 -41.98 -0.80
CA GLU A 9 -8.03 -41.44 0.04
C GLU A 9 -8.58 -40.85 1.35
N TYR A 10 -9.80 -40.30 1.31
CA TYR A 10 -10.48 -39.75 2.49
C TYR A 10 -11.03 -40.80 3.47
N LYS A 11 -11.34 -42.00 3.00
CA LYS A 11 -11.80 -43.10 3.85
C LYS A 11 -10.68 -43.60 4.81
N ARG A 12 -9.41 -43.32 4.46
CA ARG A 12 -8.23 -43.68 5.27
C ARG A 12 -7.85 -42.65 6.35
N ARG A 13 -8.33 -41.39 6.24
CA ARG A 13 -8.01 -40.31 7.18
C ARG A 13 -9.22 -39.45 7.48
N PRO A 14 -10.13 -39.87 8.37
CA PRO A 14 -11.39 -39.15 8.64
C PRO A 14 -11.17 -37.73 9.17
N GLY A 15 -10.07 -37.48 9.90
CA GLY A 15 -9.75 -36.13 10.39
C GLY A 15 -9.47 -35.10 9.28
N SER A 16 -8.90 -35.53 8.15
CA SER A 16 -8.65 -34.59 7.03
C SER A 16 -9.94 -34.22 6.28
N LEU A 17 -10.95 -35.08 6.30
CA LEU A 17 -12.27 -34.81 5.73
C LEU A 17 -13.01 -33.78 6.58
N ILE A 18 -12.97 -33.93 7.91
CA ILE A 18 -13.58 -32.98 8.84
C ILE A 18 -12.95 -31.59 8.68
N LEU A 19 -11.61 -31.51 8.66
CA LEU A 19 -10.90 -30.25 8.46
C LEU A 19 -11.28 -29.60 7.12
N ARG A 20 -11.38 -30.37 6.04
CA ARG A 20 -11.77 -29.87 4.73
C ARG A 20 -13.18 -29.31 4.73
N ILE A 21 -14.15 -30.03 5.34
CA ILE A 21 -15.52 -29.55 5.47
C ILE A 21 -15.55 -28.25 6.28
N LEU A 22 -14.83 -28.17 7.38
CA LEU A 22 -14.70 -26.96 8.19
C LEU A 22 -14.16 -25.77 7.39
N VAL A 23 -13.11 -25.98 6.59
CA VAL A 23 -12.53 -24.94 5.74
C VAL A 23 -13.53 -24.45 4.69
N TYR A 24 -14.24 -25.38 4.02
CA TYR A 24 -15.26 -24.98 3.05
C TYR A 24 -16.46 -24.29 3.68
N LEU A 25 -16.87 -24.72 4.88
CA LEU A 25 -17.94 -24.05 5.62
C LEU A 25 -17.52 -22.64 6.05
N ALA A 26 -16.28 -22.48 6.56
CA ALA A 26 -15.75 -21.17 6.91
C ALA A 26 -15.66 -20.26 5.68
N ALA A 27 -15.16 -20.76 4.56
CA ALA A 27 -15.09 -20.00 3.32
C ALA A 27 -16.48 -19.61 2.79
N ALA A 28 -17.44 -20.55 2.81
CA ALA A 28 -18.82 -20.27 2.41
C ALA A 28 -19.48 -19.23 3.32
N LEU A 29 -19.30 -19.36 4.64
CA LEU A 29 -19.80 -18.39 5.60
C LEU A 29 -19.24 -16.99 5.36
N THR A 30 -17.92 -16.89 5.13
CA THR A 30 -17.26 -15.61 4.83
C THR A 30 -17.84 -14.99 3.55
N LEU A 31 -18.01 -15.79 2.48
CA LEU A 31 -18.58 -15.30 1.23
C LEU A 31 -20.05 -14.83 1.42
N VAL A 32 -20.86 -15.58 2.17
CA VAL A 32 -22.24 -15.20 2.48
C VAL A 32 -22.28 -13.91 3.28
N CYS A 33 -21.42 -13.74 4.30
CA CYS A 33 -21.37 -12.52 5.08
C CYS A 33 -20.98 -11.31 4.21
N ILE A 34 -19.97 -11.45 3.35
CA ILE A 34 -19.54 -10.39 2.44
C ILE A 34 -20.67 -10.06 1.45
N ALA A 35 -21.28 -11.07 0.83
CA ALA A 35 -22.38 -10.87 -0.11
C ALA A 35 -23.58 -10.19 0.57
N PHE A 36 -23.93 -10.60 1.78
CA PHE A 36 -25.01 -9.99 2.56
C PHE A 36 -24.75 -8.50 2.83
N ILE A 37 -23.53 -8.16 3.27
CA ILE A 37 -23.15 -6.77 3.53
C ILE A 37 -23.23 -5.95 2.25
N LEU A 38 -22.69 -6.45 1.14
CA LEU A 38 -22.73 -5.77 -0.15
C LEU A 38 -24.16 -5.54 -0.64
N ILE A 39 -24.99 -6.58 -0.60
CA ILE A 39 -26.41 -6.49 -1.01
C ILE A 39 -27.17 -5.51 -0.11
N TYR A 40 -26.92 -5.56 1.20
CA TYR A 40 -27.55 -4.63 2.14
C TYR A 40 -27.17 -3.18 1.86
N ILE A 41 -25.87 -2.89 1.65
CA ILE A 41 -25.39 -1.55 1.32
C ILE A 41 -25.99 -1.06 0.00
N LEU A 42 -25.99 -1.89 -1.04
CA LEU A 42 -26.55 -1.54 -2.34
C LEU A 42 -28.08 -1.32 -2.26
N ALA A 43 -28.80 -2.23 -1.61
CA ALA A 43 -30.26 -2.13 -1.48
C ALA A 43 -30.71 -0.88 -0.70
N LYS A 44 -29.92 -0.46 0.29
CA LYS A 44 -30.21 0.75 1.07
C LYS A 44 -29.60 2.01 0.47
N GLY A 45 -28.46 1.89 -0.21
CA GLY A 45 -27.74 3.04 -0.78
C GLY A 45 -28.34 3.53 -2.11
N ILE A 46 -28.67 2.62 -3.03
CA ILE A 46 -29.13 2.99 -4.38
C ILE A 46 -30.37 3.90 -4.37
N PRO A 47 -31.41 3.63 -3.56
CA PRO A 47 -32.60 4.50 -3.53
C PRO A 47 -32.32 5.94 -3.03
N ASN A 48 -31.22 6.11 -2.26
CA ASN A 48 -30.83 7.40 -1.70
C ASN A 48 -29.80 8.17 -2.57
N LEU A 49 -29.41 7.63 -3.73
CA LEU A 49 -28.57 8.31 -4.69
C LEU A 49 -29.37 9.37 -5.44
N THR A 50 -29.38 10.59 -4.92
CA THR A 50 -30.01 11.74 -5.54
C THR A 50 -28.97 12.56 -6.32
N PRO A 51 -29.37 13.31 -7.39
CA PRO A 51 -28.49 14.24 -8.10
C PRO A 51 -27.86 15.29 -7.18
N ASP A 52 -28.53 15.62 -6.06
CA ASP A 52 -28.04 16.59 -5.08
C ASP A 52 -26.73 16.18 -4.39
N LEU A 53 -26.45 14.88 -4.30
CA LEU A 53 -25.18 14.35 -3.81
C LEU A 53 -23.97 14.75 -4.67
N PHE A 54 -24.20 15.08 -5.93
CA PHE A 54 -23.15 15.44 -6.89
C PHE A 54 -23.02 16.96 -7.10
N LYS A 55 -23.67 17.78 -6.27
CA LYS A 55 -23.49 19.23 -6.30
C LYS A 55 -22.12 19.62 -5.74
N LEU A 56 -21.51 20.66 -6.31
CA LEU A 56 -20.20 21.18 -5.86
C LEU A 56 -20.29 21.93 -4.54
N GLU A 57 -21.47 22.51 -4.22
CA GLU A 57 -21.68 23.22 -2.97
C GLU A 57 -22.25 22.27 -1.92
N TYR A 58 -21.58 22.20 -0.78
CA TYR A 58 -22.06 21.45 0.37
C TYR A 58 -22.99 22.34 1.18
N THR A 59 -24.22 21.90 1.38
CA THR A 59 -25.15 22.46 2.35
C THR A 59 -25.66 21.35 3.26
N SER A 60 -26.13 21.70 4.46
CA SER A 60 -26.68 20.73 5.40
C SER A 60 -27.93 20.01 4.85
N ASP A 61 -28.60 20.63 3.86
CA ASP A 61 -29.81 20.07 3.25
C ASP A 61 -29.49 19.07 2.12
N ASN A 62 -28.43 19.32 1.33
CA ASN A 62 -28.07 18.45 0.18
C ASN A 62 -27.06 17.36 0.54
N CYS A 63 -26.32 17.50 1.65
CA CYS A 63 -25.29 16.54 2.08
C CYS A 63 -24.38 16.10 0.93
N SER A 64 -23.95 17.04 0.07
CA SER A 64 -23.19 16.75 -1.14
C SER A 64 -21.89 16.02 -0.84
N MET A 65 -21.63 14.94 -1.59
CA MET A 65 -20.45 14.09 -1.48
C MET A 65 -19.29 14.58 -2.37
N LEU A 66 -19.59 15.31 -3.45
CA LEU A 66 -18.60 15.67 -4.45
C LEU A 66 -17.43 16.51 -3.90
N PRO A 67 -17.63 17.53 -3.06
CA PRO A 67 -16.52 18.27 -2.45
C PRO A 67 -15.60 17.39 -1.60
N ALA A 68 -16.16 16.43 -0.87
CA ALA A 68 -15.38 15.49 -0.05
C ALA A 68 -14.53 14.55 -0.94
N LEU A 69 -15.07 14.05 -2.05
CA LEU A 69 -14.34 13.23 -3.01
C LEU A 69 -13.20 14.01 -3.66
N VAL A 70 -13.47 15.23 -4.11
CA VAL A 70 -12.45 16.11 -4.70
C VAL A 70 -11.34 16.41 -3.71
N ASN A 71 -11.67 16.76 -2.47
CA ASN A 71 -10.69 17.02 -1.40
C ASN A 71 -9.87 15.77 -1.08
N THR A 72 -10.49 14.60 -1.04
CA THR A 72 -9.79 13.33 -0.81
C THR A 72 -8.78 13.06 -1.92
N LEU A 73 -9.16 13.27 -3.18
CA LEU A 73 -8.27 13.11 -4.32
C LEU A 73 -7.08 14.06 -4.25
N PHE A 74 -7.33 15.36 -4.03
CA PHE A 74 -6.27 16.36 -3.89
C PHE A 74 -5.35 16.07 -2.71
N MET A 75 -5.90 15.72 -1.56
CA MET A 75 -5.12 15.37 -0.37
C MET A 75 -4.23 14.15 -0.60
N THR A 76 -4.77 13.12 -1.25
CA THR A 76 -4.02 11.90 -1.60
C THR A 76 -2.89 12.20 -2.59
N LEU A 77 -3.20 12.92 -3.67
CA LEU A 77 -2.19 13.29 -4.66
C LEU A 77 -1.08 14.16 -4.05
N LEU A 78 -1.44 15.14 -3.22
CA LEU A 78 -0.48 16.02 -2.59
C LEU A 78 0.41 15.27 -1.59
N SER A 79 -0.17 14.37 -0.78
CA SER A 79 0.59 13.54 0.15
C SER A 79 1.57 12.60 -0.57
N LEU A 80 1.14 11.99 -1.69
CA LEU A 80 2.00 11.14 -2.51
C LEU A 80 3.07 11.95 -3.25
N LEU A 81 2.77 13.16 -3.71
CA LEU A 81 3.74 14.04 -4.34
C LEU A 81 4.87 14.43 -3.38
N ILE A 82 4.57 14.57 -2.09
CA ILE A 82 5.54 14.86 -1.05
C ILE A 82 6.28 13.58 -0.62
N ALA A 83 5.55 12.55 -0.20
CA ALA A 83 6.13 11.33 0.38
C ALA A 83 6.79 10.44 -0.66
N GLY A 84 6.26 10.39 -1.89
CA GLY A 84 6.75 9.51 -2.97
C GLY A 84 8.22 9.77 -3.31
N PRO A 85 8.59 10.96 -3.76
CA PRO A 85 9.98 11.27 -4.08
C PRO A 85 10.91 11.06 -2.88
N ILE A 86 10.53 11.54 -1.70
CA ILE A 86 11.37 11.43 -0.49
C ILE A 86 11.59 9.95 -0.13
N GLY A 87 10.52 9.15 -0.09
CA GLY A 87 10.61 7.72 0.25
C GLY A 87 11.40 6.90 -0.77
N ILE A 88 11.16 7.15 -2.07
CA ILE A 88 11.86 6.45 -3.16
C ILE A 88 13.36 6.79 -3.14
N PHE A 89 13.72 8.08 -3.06
CA PHE A 89 15.14 8.48 -3.02
C PHE A 89 15.84 8.01 -1.76
N ALA A 90 15.16 8.01 -0.61
CA ALA A 90 15.69 7.44 0.63
C ALA A 90 15.97 5.95 0.47
N ALA A 91 15.05 5.17 -0.08
CA ALA A 91 15.24 3.74 -0.33
C ALA A 91 16.39 3.45 -1.30
N ILE A 92 16.47 4.21 -2.40
CA ILE A 92 17.60 4.10 -3.36
C ILE A 92 18.93 4.37 -2.66
N TYR A 93 18.98 5.41 -1.83
CA TYR A 93 20.19 5.73 -1.07
C TYR A 93 20.58 4.58 -0.12
N LEU A 94 19.62 4.02 0.62
CA LEU A 94 19.86 2.94 1.58
C LEU A 94 20.34 1.64 0.92
N VAL A 95 19.85 1.32 -0.28
CA VAL A 95 20.19 0.07 -0.97
C VAL A 95 21.46 0.21 -1.81
N GLU A 96 21.59 1.29 -2.57
CA GLU A 96 22.61 1.39 -3.61
C GLU A 96 23.85 2.22 -3.21
N TYR A 97 23.68 3.19 -2.32
CA TYR A 97 24.75 4.13 -1.97
C TYR A 97 25.32 3.92 -0.57
N ALA A 98 24.52 3.43 0.36
CA ALA A 98 24.97 3.23 1.74
C ALA A 98 26.00 2.10 1.83
N LYS A 99 27.07 2.33 2.60
CA LYS A 99 28.09 1.29 2.85
C LYS A 99 27.51 0.18 3.74
N SER A 100 27.80 -1.07 3.38
CA SER A 100 27.49 -2.22 4.25
C SER A 100 28.07 -2.03 5.65
N GLY A 101 27.25 -2.23 6.70
CA GLY A 101 27.67 -2.05 8.10
C GLY A 101 27.55 -0.62 8.65
N ASN A 102 27.04 0.33 7.89
CA ASN A 102 26.80 1.69 8.40
C ASN A 102 25.67 1.67 9.46
N LYS A 103 26.00 2.05 10.69
CA LYS A 103 25.07 2.10 11.82
C LYS A 103 23.87 3.03 11.57
N LEU A 104 24.07 4.13 10.85
CA LEU A 104 22.98 5.06 10.50
C LEU A 104 21.91 4.39 9.63
N VAL A 105 22.32 3.54 8.69
CA VAL A 105 21.37 2.77 7.84
C VAL A 105 20.52 1.85 8.70
N GLY A 106 21.13 1.16 9.66
CA GLY A 106 20.40 0.31 10.63
C GLY A 106 19.39 1.11 11.45
N ILE A 107 19.77 2.28 11.95
CA ILE A 107 18.88 3.16 12.72
C ILE A 107 17.71 3.61 11.85
N VAL A 108 17.94 4.07 10.63
CA VAL A 108 16.86 4.53 9.72
C VAL A 108 15.87 3.39 9.43
N ARG A 109 16.36 2.17 9.18
CA ARG A 109 15.50 0.99 8.95
C ARG A 109 14.64 0.67 10.16
N ILE A 110 15.23 0.58 11.35
CA ILE A 110 14.51 0.29 12.60
C ILE A 110 13.49 1.40 12.87
N THR A 111 13.87 2.66 12.66
CA THR A 111 12.95 3.79 12.85
C THR A 111 11.76 3.70 11.89
N ALA A 112 12.00 3.43 10.61
CA ALA A 112 10.93 3.28 9.63
C ALA A 112 10.01 2.10 9.97
N GLU A 113 10.58 0.97 10.42
CA GLU A 113 9.81 -0.20 10.85
C GLU A 113 8.96 0.11 12.09
N THR A 114 9.51 0.81 13.05
CA THR A 114 8.80 1.25 14.25
C THR A 114 7.66 2.21 13.90
N LEU A 115 7.91 3.16 12.99
CA LEU A 115 6.90 4.10 12.51
C LEU A 115 5.72 3.39 11.83
N THR A 116 5.96 2.35 11.01
CA THR A 116 4.85 1.59 10.39
C THR A 116 3.95 0.88 11.39
N GLY A 117 4.44 0.59 12.59
CA GLY A 117 3.67 -0.03 13.68
C GLY A 117 2.81 0.96 14.48
N ILE A 118 2.95 2.26 14.31
CA ILE A 118 2.19 3.26 15.05
C ILE A 118 0.75 3.34 14.49
N PRO A 119 -0.29 3.26 15.36
CA PRO A 119 -1.68 3.45 14.94
C PRO A 119 -1.91 4.81 14.27
N SER A 120 -2.68 4.84 13.18
CA SER A 120 -2.93 6.04 12.38
C SER A 120 -3.52 7.22 13.18
N ILE A 121 -4.29 6.91 14.23
CA ILE A 121 -4.84 7.94 15.12
C ILE A 121 -3.74 8.77 15.79
N VAL A 122 -2.60 8.16 16.13
CA VAL A 122 -1.46 8.87 16.74
C VAL A 122 -0.86 9.87 15.75
N TYR A 123 -0.72 9.46 14.46
CA TYR A 123 -0.31 10.38 13.40
C TYR A 123 -1.28 11.54 13.22
N GLY A 124 -2.60 11.25 13.27
CA GLY A 124 -3.62 12.28 13.21
C GLY A 124 -3.52 13.29 14.34
N LEU A 125 -3.34 12.83 15.57
CA LEU A 125 -3.14 13.69 16.75
C LEU A 125 -1.84 14.50 16.66
N PHE A 126 -0.75 13.86 16.25
CA PHE A 126 0.53 14.55 16.02
C PHE A 126 0.40 15.64 14.97
N GLY A 127 -0.21 15.33 13.83
CA GLY A 127 -0.44 16.29 12.75
C GLY A 127 -1.33 17.46 13.19
N MET A 128 -2.37 17.18 13.96
CA MET A 128 -3.22 18.21 14.55
C MET A 128 -2.42 19.16 15.47
N ILE A 129 -1.63 18.63 16.37
CA ILE A 129 -0.84 19.44 17.29
C ILE A 129 0.25 20.21 16.54
N LEU A 130 0.98 19.56 15.65
CA LEU A 130 2.12 20.17 14.95
C LEU A 130 1.67 21.15 13.88
N PHE A 131 0.89 20.71 12.90
CA PHE A 131 0.57 21.53 11.72
C PHE A 131 -0.56 22.52 11.99
N MET A 132 -1.63 22.08 12.67
CA MET A 132 -2.77 22.95 12.88
C MET A 132 -2.52 23.96 14.02
N THR A 133 -1.96 23.47 15.16
CA THR A 133 -1.84 24.30 16.36
C THR A 133 -0.50 25.03 16.43
N LYS A 134 0.62 24.31 16.34
CA LYS A 134 1.96 24.91 16.49
C LYS A 134 2.39 25.73 15.29
N LEU A 135 2.16 25.25 14.06
CA LEU A 135 2.47 25.97 12.84
C LEU A 135 1.34 26.94 12.40
N GLY A 136 0.19 26.89 13.06
CA GLY A 136 -0.91 27.79 12.78
C GLY A 136 -1.60 27.61 11.41
N TRP A 137 -1.42 26.44 10.77
CA TRP A 137 -2.03 26.18 9.44
C TRP A 137 -3.53 25.92 9.52
N GLY A 138 -4.07 25.71 10.73
CA GLY A 138 -5.48 25.46 10.97
C GLY A 138 -5.96 24.14 10.33
N LEU A 139 -7.27 24.00 10.20
CA LEU A 139 -7.93 22.91 9.48
C LEU A 139 -7.80 23.14 7.96
N SER A 140 -6.65 22.83 7.41
CA SER A 140 -6.35 23.03 6.00
C SER A 140 -6.02 21.70 5.29
N LEU A 141 -6.24 21.66 3.97
CA LEU A 141 -5.83 20.55 3.12
C LEU A 141 -4.32 20.28 3.25
N LEU A 142 -3.54 21.33 3.44
CA LEU A 142 -2.09 21.24 3.57
C LEU A 142 -1.68 20.51 4.86
N SER A 143 -2.28 20.84 6.01
CA SER A 143 -2.00 20.14 7.28
C SER A 143 -2.36 18.66 7.22
N GLY A 144 -3.48 18.33 6.57
CA GLY A 144 -3.87 16.93 6.32
C GLY A 144 -2.90 16.20 5.40
N ALA A 145 -2.51 16.82 4.28
CA ALA A 145 -1.60 16.22 3.32
C ALA A 145 -0.21 15.95 3.90
N PHE A 146 0.35 16.88 4.70
CA PHE A 146 1.63 16.65 5.38
C PHE A 146 1.54 15.55 6.45
N THR A 147 0.44 15.49 7.19
CA THR A 147 0.21 14.41 8.15
C THR A 147 0.16 13.05 7.47
N LEU A 148 -0.58 12.95 6.37
CA LEU A 148 -0.64 11.73 5.56
C LEU A 148 0.72 11.40 4.92
N ALA A 149 1.45 12.41 4.44
CA ALA A 149 2.78 12.21 3.87
C ALA A 149 3.74 11.59 4.88
N ILE A 150 3.78 12.08 6.12
CA ILE A 150 4.60 11.49 7.18
C ILE A 150 4.20 10.05 7.48
N MET A 151 2.90 9.76 7.49
CA MET A 151 2.38 8.41 7.76
C MET A 151 2.74 7.41 6.63
N VAL A 152 2.66 7.84 5.38
CA VAL A 152 2.87 6.96 4.20
C VAL A 152 4.35 6.83 3.84
N LEU A 153 5.19 7.82 4.20
CA LEU A 153 6.61 7.86 3.85
C LEU A 153 7.39 6.58 4.25
N PRO A 154 7.32 6.06 5.48
CA PRO A 154 8.03 4.84 5.85
C PRO A 154 7.55 3.61 5.08
N VAL A 155 6.26 3.55 4.72
CA VAL A 155 5.69 2.47 3.91
C VAL A 155 6.28 2.50 2.49
N ILE A 156 6.28 3.68 1.84
CA ILE A 156 6.88 3.87 0.50
C ILE A 156 8.37 3.52 0.52
N MET A 157 9.10 4.00 1.53
CA MET A 157 10.53 3.73 1.66
C MET A 157 10.79 2.22 1.77
N ARG A 158 10.06 1.52 2.64
CA ARG A 158 10.25 0.08 2.88
C ARG A 158 9.88 -0.76 1.67
N THR A 159 8.72 -0.53 1.08
CA THR A 159 8.28 -1.28 -0.12
C THR A 159 9.24 -1.06 -1.30
N THR A 160 9.73 0.16 -1.48
CA THR A 160 10.74 0.47 -2.50
C THR A 160 12.06 -0.23 -2.20
N GLU A 161 12.51 -0.26 -0.95
CA GLU A 161 13.72 -0.97 -0.53
C GLU A 161 13.61 -2.48 -0.82
N GLU A 162 12.50 -3.11 -0.43
CA GLU A 162 12.23 -4.52 -0.69
C GLU A 162 12.21 -4.83 -2.19
N ALA A 163 11.57 -3.97 -2.97
CA ALA A 163 11.55 -4.07 -4.43
C ALA A 163 12.95 -3.99 -5.05
N LEU A 164 13.76 -3.05 -4.61
CA LEU A 164 15.15 -2.92 -5.08
C LEU A 164 16.01 -4.14 -4.70
N LEU A 165 15.83 -4.69 -3.50
CA LEU A 165 16.56 -5.86 -3.03
C LEU A 165 16.15 -7.15 -3.76
N ALA A 166 14.91 -7.23 -4.25
CA ALA A 166 14.40 -8.39 -5.01
C ALA A 166 15.07 -8.56 -6.38
N VAL A 167 15.68 -7.49 -6.93
CA VAL A 167 16.37 -7.56 -8.23
C VAL A 167 17.70 -8.31 -8.11
N PRO A 168 17.94 -9.40 -8.89
CA PRO A 168 19.17 -10.17 -8.87
C PRO A 168 20.42 -9.29 -9.10
N LYS A 169 21.48 -9.60 -8.37
CA LYS A 169 22.76 -8.85 -8.46
C LYS A 169 23.37 -8.88 -9.86
N SER A 170 23.15 -9.96 -10.62
CA SER A 170 23.65 -10.12 -11.99
C SER A 170 23.24 -8.98 -12.94
N TYR A 171 22.04 -8.40 -12.77
CA TYR A 171 21.60 -7.24 -13.56
C TYR A 171 22.45 -5.99 -13.27
N ARG A 172 22.79 -5.80 -12.00
CA ARG A 172 23.68 -4.69 -11.59
C ARG A 172 25.10 -4.88 -12.10
N GLU A 173 25.64 -6.09 -11.93
CA GLU A 173 26.98 -6.46 -12.39
C GLU A 173 27.10 -6.37 -13.91
N GLY A 174 26.11 -6.86 -14.66
CA GLY A 174 26.07 -6.72 -16.12
C GLY A 174 26.02 -5.26 -16.56
N SER A 175 25.22 -4.43 -15.90
CA SER A 175 25.14 -2.99 -16.19
C SER A 175 26.48 -2.27 -15.91
N PHE A 176 27.14 -2.60 -14.81
CA PHE A 176 28.47 -2.05 -14.49
C PHE A 176 29.53 -2.55 -15.45
N GLY A 177 29.47 -3.82 -15.87
CA GLY A 177 30.38 -4.38 -16.88
C GLY A 177 30.29 -3.67 -18.24
N LEU A 178 29.12 -3.12 -18.59
CA LEU A 178 28.89 -2.29 -19.77
C LEU A 178 29.29 -0.80 -19.56
N GLY A 179 29.90 -0.47 -18.42
CA GLY A 179 30.39 0.89 -18.13
C GLY A 179 29.31 1.85 -17.62
N ALA A 180 28.11 1.36 -17.22
CA ALA A 180 27.07 2.22 -16.66
C ALA A 180 27.42 2.64 -15.24
N GLY A 181 27.20 3.93 -14.92
CA GLY A 181 27.31 4.43 -13.55
C GLY A 181 26.13 3.98 -12.68
N LYS A 182 26.29 4.04 -11.35
CA LYS A 182 25.27 3.62 -10.36
C LYS A 182 23.87 4.19 -10.63
N LEU A 183 23.77 5.48 -10.89
CA LEU A 183 22.48 6.13 -11.16
C LEU A 183 21.77 5.54 -12.39
N ARG A 184 22.51 5.35 -13.49
CA ARG A 184 21.99 4.76 -14.72
C ARG A 184 21.53 3.31 -14.49
N THR A 185 22.32 2.54 -13.72
CA THR A 185 21.97 1.15 -13.36
C THR A 185 20.67 1.10 -12.59
N VAL A 186 20.49 1.94 -11.58
CA VAL A 186 19.25 1.96 -10.77
C VAL A 186 18.05 2.33 -11.65
N PHE A 187 18.12 3.42 -12.40
CA PHE A 187 16.96 3.89 -13.16
C PHE A 187 16.66 3.07 -14.42
N LYS A 188 17.67 2.49 -15.09
CA LYS A 188 17.43 1.72 -16.32
C LYS A 188 17.45 0.20 -16.11
N ALA A 189 18.46 -0.34 -15.43
CA ALA A 189 18.56 -1.78 -15.28
C ALA A 189 17.67 -2.33 -14.14
N VAL A 190 17.58 -1.63 -13.01
CA VAL A 190 16.82 -2.10 -11.84
C VAL A 190 15.34 -1.75 -11.95
N SER A 191 15.00 -0.49 -12.21
CA SER A 191 13.60 -0.07 -12.28
C SER A 191 12.87 -0.64 -13.50
N TYR A 192 13.54 -0.78 -14.65
CA TYR A 192 12.95 -1.34 -15.86
C TYR A 192 12.63 -2.83 -15.72
N THR A 193 13.53 -3.62 -15.11
CA THR A 193 13.29 -5.05 -14.86
C THR A 193 12.12 -5.27 -13.92
N HIS A 194 11.89 -4.39 -12.96
CA HIS A 194 10.75 -4.51 -12.04
C HIS A 194 9.41 -4.27 -12.72
N LEU A 195 9.36 -3.41 -13.74
CA LEU A 195 8.13 -3.11 -14.49
C LEU A 195 7.82 -4.16 -15.59
N THR A 196 8.82 -4.90 -16.08
CA THR A 196 8.66 -5.77 -17.26
C THR A 196 8.70 -7.27 -16.95
N LEU A 197 9.04 -7.69 -15.72
CA LEU A 197 9.18 -9.10 -15.34
C LEU A 197 7.90 -9.93 -15.15
N PRO A 198 6.66 -9.44 -15.10
CA PRO A 198 5.50 -10.31 -14.90
C PRO A 198 5.09 -11.15 -16.12
N THR A 199 5.61 -10.89 -17.30
CA THR A 199 5.04 -11.48 -18.52
C THR A 199 5.75 -12.74 -19.03
N ASN A 200 6.92 -13.12 -18.52
CA ASN A 200 7.69 -14.25 -19.06
C ASN A 200 8.00 -15.38 -18.06
N SER A 201 7.34 -15.47 -16.93
CA SER A 201 7.51 -16.58 -15.99
C SER A 201 6.59 -17.78 -16.25
N LEU A 202 6.01 -17.88 -17.46
CA LEU A 202 5.19 -19.01 -17.92
C LEU A 202 5.83 -19.66 -19.16
N VAL A 203 7.08 -20.09 -19.03
CA VAL A 203 7.67 -21.12 -19.92
C VAL A 203 8.34 -22.17 -19.05
#